data_a12a480cbe3cfeef356de6ae569da341
#
_entry.id   a12a480cbe3cfeef356de6ae569da341
#
_cell.length_a   1.000
_cell.length_b   1.000
_cell.length_c   1.000
_cell.angle_alpha   90.00
_cell.angle_beta   90.00
_cell.angle_gamma   90.00
#
_symmetry.space_group_name_H-M   'P 1'
#
loop_
_entity.id
_entity.type
_entity.pdbx_description
1 polymer ?
#
loop_
_entity_poly.entity_id
_entity_poly.type
_entity_poly.pdbx_seq_one_letter_code
_entity_poly.pdbx_strand_id
1 'polypeptide(L)'
;MTRHQKRMLKQATKQICLHILFIVICFVTLIPILYALSVSLNADNSLVSSDFRFIPKNFTLRNYVAVFTEEPVMLWFKNSMTLAVVTVVISLAAAIPAAYAFSRMRFKGRKPILKQLVLLYSFPSVLSMFAIYTLLRPLGLINSKVGLILIYTGTMAEFGLLNMKGYFDTIPREIEEAAEIDGASCIQLVTRIVLPLARPSILVTAVMILIYVWNEYLFATTFMTGAENYTLAAGLYSLQATEMSGSWPVFAAASLVVSLPILIVFFAVQRHMTSGLTAGGVKG
;
A
#
# COMPACT_ATOMS: atom_id res chain seq x y z
N MET A 1 50.82 -15.83 1.86
CA MET A 1 49.41 -15.65 1.50
C MET A 1 49.33 -15.11 0.06
N THR A 2 48.80 -15.90 -0.87
CA THR A 2 48.72 -15.52 -2.29
C THR A 2 47.74 -14.36 -2.49
N ARG A 3 47.92 -13.58 -3.58
CA ARG A 3 46.99 -12.47 -3.93
C ARG A 3 45.54 -12.95 -4.01
N HIS A 4 45.30 -14.19 -4.41
CA HIS A 4 43.99 -14.83 -4.46
C HIS A 4 43.37 -15.02 -3.06
N GLN A 5 44.15 -15.53 -2.11
CA GLN A 5 43.71 -15.71 -0.70
C GLN A 5 43.35 -14.38 -0.03
N LYS A 6 44.11 -13.29 -0.30
CA LYS A 6 43.78 -11.95 0.22
C LYS A 6 42.48 -11.40 -0.36
N ARG A 7 42.17 -11.63 -1.64
CA ARG A 7 40.90 -11.24 -2.26
C ARG A 7 39.74 -12.02 -1.67
N MET A 8 39.85 -13.34 -1.52
CA MET A 8 38.84 -14.18 -0.92
C MET A 8 38.53 -13.77 0.53
N LEU A 9 39.57 -13.50 1.32
CA LEU A 9 39.41 -13.03 2.71
C LEU A 9 38.70 -11.68 2.76
N LYS A 10 39.10 -10.72 1.90
CA LYS A 10 38.43 -9.40 1.82
C LYS A 10 36.95 -9.50 1.41
N GLN A 11 36.64 -10.41 0.49
CA GLN A 11 35.23 -10.66 0.10
C GLN A 11 34.43 -11.30 1.23
N ALA A 12 34.99 -12.30 1.91
CA ALA A 12 34.36 -12.94 3.06
C ALA A 12 34.12 -11.94 4.20
N THR A 13 35.12 -11.11 4.54
CA THR A 13 34.95 -10.05 5.56
C THR A 13 33.84 -9.07 5.17
N LYS A 14 33.80 -8.62 3.89
CA LYS A 14 32.74 -7.73 3.40
C LYS A 14 31.35 -8.38 3.53
N GLN A 15 31.21 -9.66 3.18
CA GLN A 15 29.97 -10.39 3.30
C GLN A 15 29.53 -10.52 4.76
N ILE A 16 30.47 -10.87 5.67
CA ILE A 16 30.18 -10.97 7.11
C ILE A 16 29.70 -9.61 7.65
N CYS A 17 30.41 -8.52 7.33
CA CYS A 17 30.00 -7.18 7.76
C CYS A 17 28.60 -6.81 7.24
N LEU A 18 28.27 -7.15 5.98
CA LEU A 18 26.93 -6.92 5.42
C LEU A 18 25.87 -7.75 6.14
N HIS A 19 26.14 -9.03 6.44
CA HIS A 19 25.19 -9.86 7.18
C HIS A 19 24.95 -9.33 8.60
N ILE A 20 26.01 -8.92 9.30
CA ILE A 20 25.87 -8.31 10.63
C ILE A 20 25.04 -7.02 10.54
N LEU A 21 25.32 -6.16 9.57
CA LEU A 21 24.55 -4.94 9.34
C LEU A 21 23.06 -5.24 9.12
N PHE A 22 22.75 -6.20 8.23
CA PHE A 22 21.35 -6.58 7.99
C PHE A 22 20.67 -7.18 9.21
N ILE A 23 21.37 -8.03 10.00
CA ILE A 23 20.85 -8.58 11.25
C ILE A 23 20.51 -7.45 12.23
N VAL A 24 21.41 -6.47 12.39
CA VAL A 24 21.16 -5.32 13.27
C VAL A 24 19.95 -4.51 12.79
N ILE A 25 19.86 -4.21 11.49
CA ILE A 25 18.70 -3.51 10.92
C ILE A 25 17.41 -4.28 11.17
N CYS A 26 17.39 -5.60 10.90
CA CYS A 26 16.24 -6.46 11.18
C CYS A 26 15.85 -6.44 12.67
N PHE A 27 16.82 -6.52 13.55
CA PHE A 27 16.57 -6.49 15.00
C PHE A 27 15.94 -5.16 15.41
N VAL A 28 16.52 -4.03 14.97
CA VAL A 28 16.00 -2.69 15.29
C VAL A 28 14.59 -2.48 14.77
N THR A 29 14.29 -2.96 13.55
CA THR A 29 12.93 -2.84 12.96
C THR A 29 11.90 -3.74 13.63
N LEU A 30 12.31 -4.84 14.26
CA LEU A 30 11.42 -5.73 15.01
C LEU A 30 11.08 -5.20 16.41
N ILE A 31 11.93 -4.35 17.01
CA ILE A 31 11.71 -3.81 18.37
C ILE A 31 10.30 -3.21 18.55
N PRO A 32 9.83 -2.27 17.72
CA PRO A 32 8.51 -1.68 17.91
C PRO A 32 7.37 -2.69 17.74
N ILE A 33 7.54 -3.69 16.86
CA ILE A 33 6.53 -4.74 16.63
C ILE A 33 6.45 -5.66 17.85
N LEU A 34 7.61 -6.09 18.38
CA LEU A 34 7.68 -6.90 19.59
C LEU A 34 7.14 -6.16 20.81
N TYR A 35 7.38 -4.84 20.88
CA TYR A 35 6.83 -4.02 21.95
C TYR A 35 5.29 -3.91 21.83
N ALA A 36 4.74 -3.66 20.64
CA ALA A 36 3.32 -3.68 20.41
C ALA A 36 2.69 -5.03 20.77
N LEU A 37 3.38 -6.15 20.46
CA LEU A 37 2.96 -7.49 20.86
C LEU A 37 2.96 -7.64 22.39
N SER A 38 3.98 -7.16 23.07
CA SER A 38 4.04 -7.19 24.54
C SER A 38 2.90 -6.38 25.16
N VAL A 39 2.61 -5.18 24.65
CA VAL A 39 1.50 -4.35 25.12
C VAL A 39 0.17 -5.04 24.87
N SER A 40 -0.04 -5.65 23.70
CA SER A 40 -1.29 -6.34 23.35
C SER A 40 -1.60 -7.54 24.25
N LEU A 41 -0.58 -8.13 24.86
CA LEU A 41 -0.68 -9.29 25.76
C LEU A 41 -0.69 -8.88 27.24
N ASN A 42 -0.70 -7.60 27.58
CA ASN A 42 -0.71 -7.11 28.95
C ASN A 42 -2.16 -6.84 29.44
N ALA A 43 -2.45 -7.24 30.67
CA ALA A 43 -3.74 -6.95 31.32
C ALA A 43 -3.81 -5.50 31.85
N ASP A 44 -2.66 -4.87 32.11
CA ASP A 44 -2.58 -3.53 32.67
C ASP A 44 -2.72 -2.49 31.55
N ASN A 45 -3.62 -1.53 31.74
CA ASN A 45 -3.86 -0.45 30.78
C ASN A 45 -2.81 0.67 30.89
N SER A 46 -1.55 0.34 30.64
CA SER A 46 -0.47 1.34 30.62
C SER A 46 0.41 1.17 29.38
N LEU A 47 0.53 2.25 28.59
CA LEU A 47 1.50 2.34 27.50
C LEU A 47 2.93 2.40 28.03
N VAL A 48 3.10 3.06 29.15
CA VAL A 48 4.39 3.35 29.74
C VAL A 48 4.37 2.76 31.14
N SER A 49 4.74 1.49 31.27
CA SER A 49 5.24 1.04 32.56
C SER A 49 6.64 1.64 32.72
N SER A 50 6.98 2.13 33.91
CA SER A 50 8.35 2.57 34.27
C SER A 50 9.43 1.51 33.95
N ASP A 51 9.03 0.28 33.69
CA ASP A 51 9.83 -0.84 33.28
C ASP A 51 9.51 -1.22 31.83
N PHE A 52 10.35 -0.84 30.87
CA PHE A 52 10.29 -1.35 29.52
C PHE A 52 10.52 -2.87 29.50
N ARG A 53 9.47 -3.65 29.24
CA ARG A 53 9.55 -5.12 29.21
C ARG A 53 8.97 -5.68 27.93
N PHE A 54 9.70 -6.59 27.31
CA PHE A 54 9.19 -7.37 26.17
C PHE A 54 8.24 -8.50 26.59
N ILE A 55 8.27 -8.91 27.86
CA ILE A 55 7.40 -9.96 28.41
C ILE A 55 6.47 -9.28 29.43
N PRO A 56 5.13 -9.28 29.19
CA PRO A 56 4.17 -8.66 30.12
C PRO A 56 4.18 -9.36 31.46
N LYS A 57 4.05 -8.59 32.56
CA LYS A 57 3.93 -9.14 33.91
C LYS A 57 2.63 -9.93 34.08
N ASN A 58 1.54 -9.38 33.55
CA ASN A 58 0.19 -9.92 33.64
C ASN A 58 -0.27 -10.34 32.25
N PHE A 59 0.15 -11.53 31.81
CA PHE A 59 -0.18 -12.06 30.48
C PHE A 59 -1.69 -12.33 30.35
N THR A 60 -2.29 -11.83 29.27
CA THR A 60 -3.68 -12.09 28.95
C THR A 60 -3.93 -12.09 27.42
N LEU A 61 -4.88 -12.91 26.98
CA LEU A 61 -5.43 -12.87 25.61
C LEU A 61 -6.77 -12.11 25.55
N ARG A 62 -7.27 -11.59 26.68
CA ARG A 62 -8.55 -10.91 26.76
C ARG A 62 -8.64 -9.72 25.79
N ASN A 63 -7.54 -9.01 25.58
CA ASN A 63 -7.50 -7.87 24.66
C ASN A 63 -7.85 -8.26 23.24
N TYR A 64 -7.42 -9.43 22.77
CA TYR A 64 -7.79 -9.96 21.45
C TYR A 64 -9.26 -10.38 21.40
N VAL A 65 -9.81 -10.92 22.50
CA VAL A 65 -11.24 -11.21 22.58
C VAL A 65 -12.03 -9.91 22.51
N ALA A 66 -11.65 -8.89 23.28
CA ALA A 66 -12.28 -7.58 23.30
C ALA A 66 -12.34 -6.93 21.91
N VAL A 67 -11.28 -7.04 21.12
CA VAL A 67 -11.23 -6.53 19.72
C VAL A 67 -12.41 -7.07 18.90
N PHE A 68 -12.82 -8.31 19.08
CA PHE A 68 -13.87 -8.92 18.27
C PHE A 68 -15.27 -8.90 18.95
N THR A 69 -15.34 -8.67 20.27
CA THR A 69 -16.61 -8.70 21.01
C THR A 69 -17.12 -7.33 21.42
N GLU A 70 -16.22 -6.38 21.67
CA GLU A 70 -16.57 -5.04 22.14
C GLU A 70 -16.56 -4.01 21.00
N GLU A 71 -15.79 -4.29 19.91
CA GLU A 71 -15.62 -3.39 18.78
C GLU A 71 -16.14 -4.03 17.48
N PRO A 72 -16.71 -3.27 16.55
CA PRO A 72 -17.23 -3.77 15.28
C PRO A 72 -16.12 -3.98 14.24
N VAL A 73 -14.97 -4.53 14.63
CA VAL A 73 -13.75 -4.66 13.79
C VAL A 73 -14.02 -5.46 12.52
N MET A 74 -14.88 -6.48 12.59
CA MET A 74 -15.25 -7.27 11.41
C MET A 74 -16.04 -6.44 10.38
N LEU A 75 -16.87 -5.50 10.84
CA LEU A 75 -17.57 -4.56 9.96
C LEU A 75 -16.59 -3.58 9.31
N TRP A 76 -15.65 -3.03 10.09
CA TRP A 76 -14.59 -2.16 9.59
C TRP A 76 -13.71 -2.88 8.57
N PHE A 77 -13.39 -4.15 8.82
CA PHE A 77 -12.68 -5.01 7.88
C PHE A 77 -13.43 -5.13 6.54
N LYS A 78 -14.73 -5.45 6.59
CA LYS A 78 -15.58 -5.53 5.39
C LYS A 78 -15.63 -4.20 4.64
N ASN A 79 -15.73 -3.08 5.36
CA ASN A 79 -15.73 -1.75 4.77
C ASN A 79 -14.40 -1.47 4.05
N SER A 80 -13.27 -1.66 4.74
CA SER A 80 -11.93 -1.45 4.17
C SER A 80 -11.68 -2.36 2.97
N MET A 81 -12.04 -3.64 3.06
CA MET A 81 -11.87 -4.59 1.95
C MET A 81 -12.69 -4.17 0.74
N THR A 82 -13.93 -3.74 0.94
CA THR A 82 -14.80 -3.25 -0.15
C THR A 82 -14.19 -2.02 -0.82
N LEU A 83 -13.77 -1.02 -0.02
CA LEU A 83 -13.13 0.19 -0.53
C LEU A 83 -11.84 -0.15 -1.30
N ALA A 84 -10.99 -1.01 -0.72
CA ALA A 84 -9.70 -1.37 -1.33
C ALA A 84 -9.90 -2.10 -2.67
N VAL A 85 -10.73 -3.14 -2.70
CA VAL A 85 -10.95 -3.93 -3.93
C VAL A 85 -11.57 -3.08 -5.03
N VAL A 86 -12.61 -2.31 -4.71
CA VAL A 86 -13.29 -1.47 -5.71
C VAL A 86 -12.36 -0.38 -6.23
N THR A 87 -11.60 0.28 -5.34
CA THR A 87 -10.62 1.29 -5.75
C THR A 87 -9.53 0.69 -6.63
N VAL A 88 -8.97 -0.48 -6.27
CA VAL A 88 -7.96 -1.17 -7.10
C VAL A 88 -8.49 -1.43 -8.50
N VAL A 89 -9.69 -2.00 -8.61
CA VAL A 89 -10.28 -2.33 -9.92
C VAL A 89 -10.52 -1.09 -10.77
N ILE A 90 -11.14 -0.05 -10.21
CA ILE A 90 -11.46 1.17 -10.96
C ILE A 90 -10.18 1.93 -11.33
N SER A 91 -9.25 2.06 -10.38
CA SER A 91 -7.96 2.74 -10.63
C SER A 91 -7.15 2.06 -11.72
N LEU A 92 -7.04 0.74 -11.71
CA LEU A 92 -6.33 0.00 -12.75
C LEU A 92 -7.07 0.05 -14.09
N ALA A 93 -8.40 -0.05 -14.08
CA ALA A 93 -9.20 0.08 -15.32
C ALA A 93 -9.01 1.44 -16.01
N ALA A 94 -8.81 2.52 -15.23
CA ALA A 94 -8.49 3.83 -15.75
C ALA A 94 -6.99 3.99 -16.10
N ALA A 95 -6.11 3.51 -15.22
CA ALA A 95 -4.67 3.72 -15.34
C ALA A 95 -4.04 2.97 -16.51
N ILE A 96 -4.44 1.71 -16.75
CA ILE A 96 -3.83 0.85 -17.78
C ILE A 96 -3.99 1.45 -19.18
N PRO A 97 -5.21 1.74 -19.68
CA PRO A 97 -5.36 2.31 -21.01
C PRO A 97 -4.73 3.70 -21.13
N ALA A 98 -4.81 4.52 -20.08
CA ALA A 98 -4.17 5.82 -20.06
C ALA A 98 -2.63 5.68 -20.13
N ALA A 99 -2.03 4.80 -19.32
CA ALA A 99 -0.59 4.54 -19.34
C ALA A 99 -0.12 4.05 -20.71
N TYR A 100 -0.89 3.15 -21.35
CA TYR A 100 -0.60 2.69 -22.71
C TYR A 100 -0.62 3.84 -23.72
N ALA A 101 -1.68 4.67 -23.70
CA ALA A 101 -1.77 5.84 -24.58
C ALA A 101 -0.60 6.82 -24.36
N PHE A 102 -0.25 7.10 -23.11
CA PHE A 102 0.90 7.95 -22.77
C PHE A 102 2.27 7.31 -23.05
N SER A 103 2.38 6.01 -23.16
CA SER A 103 3.62 5.32 -23.51
C SER A 103 3.79 5.19 -25.03
N ARG A 104 2.75 4.79 -25.75
CA ARG A 104 2.81 4.37 -27.17
C ARG A 104 2.27 5.38 -28.14
N MET A 105 1.16 6.05 -27.82
CA MET A 105 0.47 6.90 -28.79
C MET A 105 1.09 8.29 -28.87
N ARG A 106 1.00 8.89 -30.06
CA ARG A 106 1.41 10.27 -30.33
C ARG A 106 0.16 11.13 -30.50
N PHE A 107 -0.13 11.98 -29.51
CA PHE A 107 -1.25 12.91 -29.57
C PHE A 107 -0.83 14.32 -29.12
N LYS A 108 -1.56 15.32 -29.57
CA LYS A 108 -1.34 16.72 -29.17
C LYS A 108 -1.63 16.88 -27.68
N GLY A 109 -0.70 17.54 -26.96
CA GLY A 109 -0.85 17.74 -25.51
C GLY A 109 -0.25 16.63 -24.62
N ARG A 110 0.26 15.51 -25.18
CA ARG A 110 0.83 14.39 -24.40
C ARG A 110 1.84 14.84 -23.34
N LYS A 111 2.83 15.65 -23.74
CA LYS A 111 3.89 16.09 -22.82
C LYS A 111 3.39 17.06 -21.74
N PRO A 112 2.64 18.15 -22.07
CA PRO A 112 2.14 19.07 -21.06
C PRO A 112 1.12 18.42 -20.11
N ILE A 113 0.23 17.54 -20.60
CA ILE A 113 -0.71 16.81 -19.74
C ILE A 113 0.04 15.92 -18.77
N LEU A 114 1.03 15.13 -19.24
CA LEU A 114 1.84 14.27 -18.35
C LEU A 114 2.59 15.10 -17.29
N LYS A 115 3.15 16.25 -17.69
CA LYS A 115 3.82 17.16 -16.74
C LYS A 115 2.84 17.69 -15.69
N GLN A 116 1.62 18.01 -16.10
CA GLN A 116 0.59 18.51 -15.20
C GLN A 116 0.09 17.43 -14.24
N LEU A 117 -0.07 16.18 -14.70
CA LEU A 117 -0.38 15.04 -13.82
C LEU A 117 0.72 14.84 -12.76
N VAL A 118 1.99 14.83 -13.16
CA VAL A 118 3.11 14.73 -12.19
C VAL A 118 3.11 15.87 -11.18
N LEU A 119 2.73 17.09 -11.60
CA LEU A 119 2.62 18.23 -10.70
C LEU A 119 1.46 18.06 -9.71
N LEU A 120 0.30 17.59 -10.19
CA LEU A 120 -0.86 17.32 -9.35
C LEU A 120 -0.58 16.19 -8.34
N TYR A 121 0.05 15.10 -8.79
CA TYR A 121 0.45 14.01 -7.91
C TYR A 121 1.40 14.45 -6.79
N SER A 122 2.24 15.44 -7.06
CA SER A 122 3.17 16.01 -6.07
C SER A 122 2.47 16.96 -5.08
N PHE A 123 1.22 17.34 -5.34
CA PHE A 123 0.48 18.25 -4.46
C PHE A 123 -0.05 17.49 -3.22
N PRO A 124 0.17 18.00 -1.99
CA PRO A 124 -0.30 17.32 -0.79
C PRO A 124 -1.82 17.20 -0.78
N SER A 125 -2.33 15.97 -0.84
CA SER A 125 -3.78 15.68 -0.90
C SER A 125 -4.55 16.24 0.30
N VAL A 126 -3.92 16.33 1.45
CA VAL A 126 -4.52 16.91 2.68
C VAL A 126 -4.95 18.37 2.48
N LEU A 127 -4.20 19.15 1.69
CA LEU A 127 -4.55 20.54 1.41
C LEU A 127 -5.81 20.68 0.53
N SER A 128 -6.13 19.65 -0.25
CA SER A 128 -7.36 19.62 -1.07
C SER A 128 -8.59 19.11 -0.32
N MET A 129 -8.44 18.62 0.91
CA MET A 129 -9.51 17.97 1.67
C MET A 129 -10.75 18.85 1.83
N PHE A 130 -10.58 20.13 2.17
CA PHE A 130 -11.68 21.08 2.31
C PHE A 130 -12.40 21.32 0.98
N ALA A 131 -11.66 21.47 -0.12
CA ALA A 131 -12.23 21.64 -1.45
C ALA A 131 -13.01 20.40 -1.87
N ILE A 132 -12.48 19.22 -1.61
CA ILE A 132 -13.15 17.94 -1.90
C ILE A 132 -14.43 17.81 -1.05
N TYR A 133 -14.38 18.18 0.24
CA TYR A 133 -15.56 18.17 1.11
C TYR A 133 -16.68 19.06 0.58
N THR A 134 -16.35 20.32 0.21
CA THR A 134 -17.31 21.27 -0.34
C THR A 134 -17.91 20.82 -1.67
N LEU A 135 -17.15 20.07 -2.48
CA LEU A 135 -17.61 19.49 -3.73
C LEU A 135 -18.53 18.28 -3.54
N LEU A 136 -18.20 17.39 -2.60
CA LEU A 136 -18.94 16.14 -2.39
C LEU A 136 -20.21 16.34 -1.53
N ARG A 137 -20.24 17.36 -0.66
CA ARG A 137 -21.37 17.64 0.22
C ARG A 137 -22.70 17.86 -0.51
N PRO A 138 -22.80 18.74 -1.53
CA PRO A 138 -24.06 18.95 -2.26
C PRO A 138 -24.48 17.74 -3.09
N LEU A 139 -23.57 16.83 -3.40
CA LEU A 139 -23.82 15.58 -4.13
C LEU A 139 -24.33 14.46 -3.20
N GLY A 140 -24.44 14.69 -1.87
CA GLY A 140 -24.82 13.67 -0.91
C GLY A 140 -23.78 12.55 -0.75
N LEU A 141 -22.51 12.81 -1.08
CA LEU A 141 -21.43 11.83 -1.07
C LEU A 141 -20.57 11.86 0.22
N ILE A 142 -20.93 12.73 1.17
CA ILE A 142 -20.37 12.68 2.53
C ILE A 142 -21.01 11.52 3.28
N ASN A 143 -20.26 10.86 4.15
CA ASN A 143 -20.64 9.64 4.85
C ASN A 143 -21.04 8.51 3.89
N SER A 144 -20.38 8.42 2.75
CA SER A 144 -20.69 7.46 1.69
C SER A 144 -19.41 6.74 1.23
N LYS A 145 -19.49 5.41 1.14
CA LYS A 145 -18.40 4.60 0.56
C LYS A 145 -18.09 5.01 -0.87
N VAL A 146 -19.12 5.43 -1.64
CA VAL A 146 -18.94 5.92 -3.00
C VAL A 146 -18.09 7.19 -3.02
N GLY A 147 -18.32 8.11 -2.08
CA GLY A 147 -17.51 9.31 -1.93
C GLY A 147 -16.03 9.00 -1.68
N LEU A 148 -15.73 8.08 -0.76
CA LEU A 148 -14.35 7.64 -0.51
C LEU A 148 -13.74 6.92 -1.72
N ILE A 149 -14.49 6.06 -2.40
CA ILE A 149 -14.02 5.38 -3.62
C ILE A 149 -13.63 6.40 -4.68
N LEU A 150 -14.42 7.44 -4.88
CA LEU A 150 -14.11 8.50 -5.85
C LEU A 150 -12.82 9.25 -5.48
N ILE A 151 -12.65 9.61 -4.19
CA ILE A 151 -11.43 10.29 -3.70
C ILE A 151 -10.21 9.40 -3.93
N TYR A 152 -10.28 8.16 -3.46
CA TYR A 152 -9.15 7.22 -3.54
C TYR A 152 -8.82 6.85 -4.99
N THR A 153 -9.84 6.65 -5.83
CA THR A 153 -9.65 6.36 -7.24
C THR A 153 -8.98 7.53 -7.97
N GLY A 154 -9.39 8.77 -7.69
CA GLY A 154 -8.77 9.96 -8.28
C GLY A 154 -7.27 9.99 -8.05
N THR A 155 -6.84 9.79 -6.80
CA THR A 155 -5.41 9.78 -6.43
C THR A 155 -4.67 8.55 -6.97
N MET A 156 -5.29 7.37 -6.85
CA MET A 156 -4.63 6.12 -7.17
C MET A 156 -4.62 5.79 -8.67
N ALA A 157 -5.57 6.29 -9.45
CA ALA A 157 -5.50 6.17 -10.91
C ALA A 157 -4.32 6.96 -11.50
N GLU A 158 -4.03 8.12 -10.95
CA GLU A 158 -2.86 8.92 -11.33
C GLU A 158 -1.55 8.20 -10.99
N PHE A 159 -1.42 7.69 -9.75
CA PHE A 159 -0.29 6.84 -9.35
C PHE A 159 -0.13 5.65 -10.30
N GLY A 160 -1.23 4.93 -10.54
CA GLY A 160 -1.25 3.76 -11.41
C GLY A 160 -0.81 4.10 -12.84
N LEU A 161 -1.28 5.22 -13.40
CA LEU A 161 -0.87 5.70 -14.72
C LEU A 161 0.63 5.93 -14.79
N LEU A 162 1.19 6.66 -13.84
CA LEU A 162 2.63 6.99 -13.84
C LEU A 162 3.50 5.74 -13.69
N ASN A 163 3.12 4.84 -12.78
CA ASN A 163 3.83 3.59 -12.54
C ASN A 163 3.76 2.65 -13.75
N MET A 164 2.56 2.41 -14.27
CA MET A 164 2.36 1.53 -15.42
C MET A 164 3.00 2.08 -16.70
N LYS A 165 2.93 3.41 -16.92
CA LYS A 165 3.63 4.05 -18.04
C LYS A 165 5.14 3.83 -17.97
N GLY A 166 5.72 4.00 -16.78
CA GLY A 166 7.14 3.73 -16.56
C GLY A 166 7.52 2.30 -16.97
N TYR A 167 6.69 1.33 -16.63
CA TYR A 167 6.91 -0.05 -17.01
C TYR A 167 6.70 -0.29 -18.51
N PHE A 168 5.63 0.22 -19.11
CA PHE A 168 5.39 0.09 -20.56
C PHE A 168 6.53 0.68 -21.39
N ASP A 169 7.16 1.77 -20.93
CA ASP A 169 8.31 2.35 -21.60
C ASP A 169 9.53 1.41 -21.64
N THR A 170 9.60 0.39 -20.77
CA THR A 170 10.67 -0.62 -20.76
C THR A 170 10.41 -1.80 -21.70
N ILE A 171 9.18 -2.01 -22.16
CA ILE A 171 8.83 -3.07 -23.09
C ILE A 171 9.32 -2.68 -24.48
N PRO A 172 10.16 -3.52 -25.16
CA PRO A 172 10.62 -3.26 -26.50
C PRO A 172 9.46 -3.11 -27.50
N ARG A 173 9.50 -2.06 -28.34
CA ARG A 173 8.45 -1.80 -29.33
C ARG A 173 8.38 -2.84 -30.44
N GLU A 174 9.50 -3.46 -30.72
CA GLU A 174 9.66 -4.50 -31.74
C GLU A 174 8.72 -5.68 -31.51
N ILE A 175 8.35 -5.96 -30.25
CA ILE A 175 7.37 -7.00 -29.91
C ILE A 175 5.97 -6.60 -30.40
N GLU A 176 5.62 -5.33 -30.23
CA GLU A 176 4.32 -4.80 -30.65
C GLU A 176 4.26 -4.66 -32.19
N GLU A 177 5.33 -4.19 -32.82
CA GLU A 177 5.47 -4.05 -34.27
C GLU A 177 5.40 -5.43 -34.98
N ALA A 178 6.04 -6.45 -34.42
CA ALA A 178 5.92 -7.81 -34.96
C ALA A 178 4.47 -8.33 -34.91
N ALA A 179 3.75 -8.09 -33.82
CA ALA A 179 2.36 -8.48 -33.73
C ALA A 179 1.43 -7.69 -34.67
N GLU A 180 1.72 -6.43 -34.95
CA GLU A 180 0.99 -5.64 -35.94
C GLU A 180 1.19 -6.19 -37.36
N ILE A 181 2.41 -6.64 -37.69
CA ILE A 181 2.72 -7.31 -38.95
C ILE A 181 1.94 -8.61 -39.08
N ASP A 182 1.76 -9.36 -37.97
CA ASP A 182 0.94 -10.57 -37.89
C ASP A 182 -0.57 -10.29 -37.92
N GLY A 183 -0.98 -9.03 -38.05
CA GLY A 183 -2.38 -8.62 -38.19
C GLY A 183 -3.14 -8.46 -36.88
N ALA A 184 -2.47 -8.31 -35.75
CA ALA A 184 -3.11 -8.07 -34.46
C ALA A 184 -3.77 -6.68 -34.44
N SER A 185 -5.05 -6.62 -34.07
CA SER A 185 -5.71 -5.34 -33.81
C SER A 185 -5.16 -4.68 -32.53
N CYS A 186 -5.32 -3.36 -32.38
CA CYS A 186 -4.86 -2.62 -31.20
C CYS A 186 -5.37 -3.24 -29.87
N ILE A 187 -6.62 -3.69 -29.83
CA ILE A 187 -7.19 -4.35 -28.64
C ILE A 187 -6.49 -5.70 -28.38
N GLN A 188 -6.24 -6.49 -29.42
CA GLN A 188 -5.52 -7.77 -29.31
C GLN A 188 -4.08 -7.54 -28.85
N LEU A 189 -3.41 -6.55 -29.39
CA LEU A 189 -2.06 -6.15 -29.01
C LEU A 189 -2.00 -5.81 -27.50
N VAL A 190 -2.88 -4.95 -27.03
CA VAL A 190 -2.93 -4.58 -25.61
C VAL A 190 -3.27 -5.80 -24.74
N THR A 191 -4.36 -6.52 -25.06
CA THR A 191 -4.90 -7.54 -24.16
C THR A 191 -4.12 -8.86 -24.19
N ARG A 192 -3.58 -9.25 -25.36
CA ARG A 192 -2.91 -10.55 -25.55
C ARG A 192 -1.39 -10.47 -25.46
N ILE A 193 -0.79 -9.29 -25.61
CA ILE A 193 0.66 -9.12 -25.65
C ILE A 193 1.13 -8.20 -24.51
N VAL A 194 0.71 -6.94 -24.51
CA VAL A 194 1.23 -5.95 -23.57
C VAL A 194 0.81 -6.24 -22.13
N LEU A 195 -0.48 -6.52 -21.87
CA LEU A 195 -0.95 -6.81 -20.51
C LEU A 195 -0.34 -8.10 -19.91
N PRO A 196 -0.21 -9.22 -20.64
CA PRO A 196 0.50 -10.39 -20.13
C PRO A 196 1.98 -10.09 -19.78
N LEU A 197 2.68 -9.34 -20.59
CA LEU A 197 4.06 -8.93 -20.31
C LEU A 197 4.14 -7.99 -19.09
N ALA A 198 3.12 -7.15 -18.90
CA ALA A 198 3.04 -6.19 -17.80
C ALA A 198 2.44 -6.76 -16.50
N ARG A 199 2.06 -8.04 -16.45
CA ARG A 199 1.49 -8.67 -15.24
C ARG A 199 2.26 -8.35 -13.95
N PRO A 200 3.61 -8.42 -13.90
CA PRO A 200 4.34 -8.10 -12.68
C PRO A 200 4.08 -6.66 -12.21
N SER A 201 4.10 -5.69 -13.14
CA SER A 201 3.84 -4.29 -12.81
C SER A 201 2.39 -4.02 -12.41
N ILE A 202 1.43 -4.68 -13.07
CA ILE A 202 0.01 -4.60 -12.70
C ILE A 202 -0.19 -5.11 -11.28
N LEU A 203 0.39 -6.24 -10.91
CA LEU A 203 0.29 -6.80 -9.57
C LEU A 203 0.93 -5.89 -8.52
N VAL A 204 2.11 -5.34 -8.80
CA VAL A 204 2.77 -4.38 -7.90
C VAL A 204 1.91 -3.14 -7.72
N THR A 205 1.39 -2.57 -8.80
CA THR A 205 0.52 -1.40 -8.75
C THR A 205 -0.76 -1.68 -7.96
N ALA A 206 -1.39 -2.84 -8.20
CA ALA A 206 -2.59 -3.27 -7.45
C ALA A 206 -2.33 -3.34 -5.94
N VAL A 207 -1.21 -3.95 -5.54
CA VAL A 207 -0.83 -4.07 -4.12
C VAL A 207 -0.53 -2.70 -3.50
N MET A 208 0.15 -1.82 -4.22
CA MET A 208 0.42 -0.47 -3.73
C MET A 208 -0.87 0.34 -3.53
N ILE A 209 -1.83 0.25 -4.46
CA ILE A 209 -3.15 0.87 -4.32
C ILE A 209 -3.88 0.27 -3.10
N LEU A 210 -3.86 -1.06 -2.95
CA LEU A 210 -4.49 -1.75 -1.84
C LEU A 210 -3.88 -1.30 -0.50
N ILE A 211 -2.55 -1.25 -0.39
CA ILE A 211 -1.85 -0.77 0.82
C ILE A 211 -2.22 0.68 1.12
N TYR A 212 -2.30 1.54 0.12
CA TYR A 212 -2.70 2.93 0.30
C TYR A 212 -4.11 3.03 0.91
N VAL A 213 -5.11 2.39 0.30
CA VAL A 213 -6.50 2.44 0.76
C VAL A 213 -6.66 1.81 2.14
N TRP A 214 -5.91 0.74 2.42
CA TRP A 214 -5.94 0.06 3.72
C TRP A 214 -5.47 0.93 4.86
N ASN A 215 -4.43 1.72 4.64
CA ASN A 215 -3.82 2.58 5.66
C ASN A 215 -4.39 3.99 5.69
N GLU A 216 -5.24 4.35 4.71
CA GLU A 216 -5.77 5.69 4.62
C GLU A 216 -6.80 5.95 5.73
N TYR A 217 -6.53 6.91 6.61
CA TYR A 217 -7.40 7.26 7.73
C TYR A 217 -7.87 8.72 7.72
N LEU A 218 -7.12 9.63 7.10
CA LEU A 218 -7.42 11.07 7.15
C LEU A 218 -8.74 11.40 6.44
N PHE A 219 -8.90 10.95 5.20
CA PHE A 219 -10.14 11.11 4.48
C PHE A 219 -11.25 10.26 5.10
N ALA A 220 -10.93 9.03 5.53
CA ALA A 220 -11.91 8.16 6.17
C ALA A 220 -12.49 8.79 7.44
N THR A 221 -11.67 9.34 8.35
CA THR A 221 -12.15 9.98 9.60
C THR A 221 -12.83 11.31 9.36
N THR A 222 -12.47 12.04 8.30
CA THR A 222 -13.07 13.34 7.97
C THR A 222 -14.41 13.19 7.26
N PHE A 223 -14.55 12.19 6.40
CA PHE A 223 -15.72 12.04 5.51
C PHE A 223 -16.72 11.00 6.00
N MET A 224 -16.33 10.08 6.90
CA MET A 224 -17.21 9.05 7.43
C MET A 224 -17.57 9.35 8.89
N THR A 225 -18.81 9.13 9.24
CA THR A 225 -19.35 9.29 10.59
C THR A 225 -20.14 8.06 10.98
N GLY A 226 -20.14 7.73 12.29
CA GLY A 226 -20.77 6.52 12.81
C GLY A 226 -19.87 5.29 12.69
N ALA A 227 -19.77 4.53 13.78
CA ALA A 227 -18.89 3.35 13.87
C ALA A 227 -19.18 2.31 12.78
N GLU A 228 -20.42 2.23 12.31
CA GLU A 228 -20.85 1.32 11.23
C GLU A 228 -20.24 1.64 9.87
N ASN A 229 -19.82 2.89 9.66
CA ASN A 229 -19.26 3.37 8.40
C ASN A 229 -17.73 3.42 8.39
N TYR A 230 -17.08 3.24 9.54
CA TYR A 230 -15.64 3.36 9.65
C TYR A 230 -14.90 2.31 8.81
N THR A 231 -13.74 2.71 8.31
CA THR A 231 -12.70 1.81 7.82
C THR A 231 -11.92 1.23 9.00
N LEU A 232 -11.10 0.21 8.78
CA LEU A 232 -10.20 -0.31 9.82
C LEU A 232 -9.30 0.79 10.39
N ALA A 233 -8.71 1.62 9.53
CA ALA A 233 -7.83 2.71 9.95
C ALA A 233 -8.58 3.78 10.74
N ALA A 234 -9.79 4.17 10.31
CA ALA A 234 -10.64 5.10 11.04
C ALA A 234 -11.14 4.52 12.38
N GLY A 235 -11.50 3.24 12.40
CA GLY A 235 -11.89 2.53 13.62
C GLY A 235 -10.76 2.44 14.63
N LEU A 236 -9.54 2.08 14.18
CA LEU A 236 -8.35 2.11 15.04
C LEU A 236 -8.09 3.51 15.62
N TYR A 237 -8.23 4.55 14.79
CA TYR A 237 -8.07 5.91 15.26
C TYR A 237 -9.12 6.27 16.32
N SER A 238 -10.37 5.83 16.16
CA SER A 238 -11.45 6.08 17.14
C SER A 238 -11.18 5.42 18.50
N LEU A 239 -10.53 4.26 18.54
CA LEU A 239 -10.12 3.60 19.79
C LEU A 239 -9.09 4.41 20.58
N GLN A 240 -8.27 5.20 19.90
CA GLN A 240 -7.25 6.06 20.51
C GLN A 240 -7.81 7.43 20.92
N ALA A 241 -8.81 7.95 20.20
CA ALA A 241 -9.34 9.30 20.38
C ALA A 241 -10.11 9.48 21.70
N THR A 242 -10.50 8.43 22.37
CA THR A 242 -11.12 8.46 23.69
C THR A 242 -10.06 8.52 24.79
N GLU A 243 -9.52 9.71 25.03
CA GLU A 243 -8.38 9.95 25.95
C GLU A 243 -8.58 9.46 27.40
N MET A 244 -9.81 9.31 27.88
CA MET A 244 -10.09 8.90 29.26
C MET A 244 -10.44 7.41 29.44
N SER A 245 -10.67 6.67 28.38
CA SER A 245 -11.08 5.25 28.47
C SER A 245 -10.35 4.33 27.48
N GLY A 246 -9.45 4.87 26.66
CA GLY A 246 -8.72 4.09 25.65
C GLY A 246 -7.88 2.98 26.26
N SER A 247 -8.18 1.73 25.92
CA SER A 247 -7.32 0.61 26.29
C SER A 247 -6.18 0.46 25.30
N TRP A 248 -5.00 0.89 25.66
CA TRP A 248 -3.79 0.71 24.85
C TRP A 248 -3.50 -0.76 24.51
N PRO A 249 -3.71 -1.73 25.43
CA PRO A 249 -3.59 -3.14 25.08
C PRO A 249 -4.58 -3.59 24.00
N VAL A 250 -5.85 -3.13 24.05
CA VAL A 250 -6.83 -3.45 23.01
C VAL A 250 -6.48 -2.78 21.68
N PHE A 251 -6.04 -1.51 21.71
CA PHE A 251 -5.55 -0.82 20.51
C PHE A 251 -4.34 -1.53 19.88
N ALA A 252 -3.36 -1.98 20.69
CA ALA A 252 -2.21 -2.72 20.20
C ALA A 252 -2.63 -4.09 19.61
N ALA A 253 -3.54 -4.81 20.28
CA ALA A 253 -4.09 -6.06 19.77
C ALA A 253 -4.84 -5.86 18.45
N ALA A 254 -5.70 -4.85 18.36
CA ALA A 254 -6.42 -4.49 17.13
C ALA A 254 -5.46 -4.12 16.00
N SER A 255 -4.42 -3.33 16.28
CA SER A 255 -3.40 -2.93 15.28
C SER A 255 -2.65 -4.14 14.71
N LEU A 256 -2.31 -5.11 15.54
CA LEU A 256 -1.67 -6.35 15.09
C LEU A 256 -2.63 -7.20 14.24
N VAL A 257 -3.88 -7.37 14.67
CA VAL A 257 -4.90 -8.11 13.91
C VAL A 257 -5.15 -7.46 12.54
N VAL A 258 -5.30 -6.13 12.50
CA VAL A 258 -5.56 -5.38 11.27
C VAL A 258 -4.37 -5.41 10.30
N SER A 259 -3.14 -5.59 10.79
CA SER A 259 -1.97 -5.71 9.93
C SER A 259 -1.82 -7.07 9.25
N LEU A 260 -2.42 -8.14 9.78
CA LEU A 260 -2.27 -9.51 9.24
C LEU A 260 -2.73 -9.65 7.78
N PRO A 261 -3.91 -9.15 7.35
CA PRO A 261 -4.35 -9.31 5.96
C PRO A 261 -3.38 -8.69 4.95
N ILE A 262 -2.86 -7.49 5.26
CA ILE A 262 -1.92 -6.81 4.37
C ILE A 262 -0.58 -7.54 4.29
N LEU A 263 -0.11 -8.11 5.40
CA LEU A 263 1.08 -8.94 5.43
C LEU A 263 0.91 -10.20 4.58
N ILE A 264 -0.25 -10.87 4.67
CA ILE A 264 -0.57 -12.05 3.85
C ILE A 264 -0.53 -11.69 2.36
N VAL A 265 -1.19 -10.59 1.98
CA VAL A 265 -1.16 -10.11 0.58
C VAL A 265 0.26 -9.79 0.14
N PHE A 266 1.02 -9.08 0.97
CA PHE A 266 2.41 -8.75 0.66
C PHE A 266 3.26 -10.01 0.42
N PHE A 267 3.22 -10.99 1.32
CA PHE A 267 3.96 -12.25 1.18
C PHE A 267 3.53 -13.07 -0.04
N ALA A 268 2.25 -13.04 -0.40
CA ALA A 268 1.75 -13.71 -1.60
C ALA A 268 2.30 -13.10 -2.89
N VAL A 269 2.51 -11.77 -2.92
CA VAL A 269 2.87 -11.03 -4.14
C VAL A 269 4.36 -10.69 -4.21
N GLN A 270 5.11 -10.66 -3.10
CA GLN A 270 6.52 -10.22 -3.04
C GLN A 270 7.43 -10.89 -4.08
N ARG A 271 7.22 -12.18 -4.38
CA ARG A 271 8.00 -12.91 -5.39
C ARG A 271 7.86 -12.32 -6.80
N HIS A 272 6.72 -11.67 -7.10
CA HIS A 272 6.49 -11.01 -8.38
C HIS A 272 7.06 -9.58 -8.40
N MET A 273 7.25 -8.97 -7.24
CA MET A 273 7.84 -7.63 -7.12
C MET A 273 9.35 -7.65 -7.42
N THR A 274 10.06 -8.67 -6.97
CA THR A 274 11.51 -8.79 -7.18
C THR A 274 11.89 -8.99 -8.63
N SER A 275 11.08 -9.73 -9.42
CA SER A 275 11.31 -9.92 -10.85
C SER A 275 11.09 -8.66 -11.68
N GLY A 276 10.18 -7.77 -11.28
CA GLY A 276 9.92 -6.50 -11.96
C GLY A 276 10.98 -5.42 -11.70
N LEU A 277 11.56 -5.39 -10.50
CA LEU A 277 12.59 -4.42 -10.11
C LEU A 277 13.95 -4.73 -10.75
N THR A 278 14.28 -6.00 -10.95
CA THR A 278 15.54 -6.41 -11.59
C THR A 278 15.54 -6.19 -13.08
N ALA A 279 14.39 -6.25 -13.75
CA ALA A 279 14.29 -5.96 -15.19
C ALA A 279 14.54 -4.47 -15.52
N GLY A 280 14.28 -3.54 -14.59
CA GLY A 280 14.56 -2.11 -14.74
C GLY A 280 15.96 -1.66 -14.27
N GLY A 281 16.69 -2.50 -13.54
CA GLY A 281 17.97 -2.16 -12.90
C GLY A 281 19.24 -2.58 -13.64
N VAL A 282 19.14 -3.40 -14.68
CA VAL A 282 20.30 -3.83 -15.47
C VAL A 282 20.42 -2.99 -16.73
N LYS A 283 20.89 -1.75 -16.57
CA LYS A 283 21.65 -1.03 -17.59
C LYS A 283 23.09 -0.99 -17.08
N GLY A 284 23.85 -1.99 -17.42
CA GLY A 284 25.30 -2.03 -17.28
C GLY A 284 25.91 -2.02 -18.65
#